data_053d10f917477f74d8b40d75807e609d
#
_entry.id   053d10f917477f74d8b40d75807e609d
#
_cell.length_a   1.000
_cell.length_b   1.000
_cell.length_c   1.000
_cell.angle_alpha   90.00
_cell.angle_beta   90.00
_cell.angle_gamma   90.00
#
_symmetry.space_group_name_H-M   'P 1'
#
loop_
_entity.id
_entity.type
_entity.pdbx_description
1 polymer ?
#
loop_
_entity_poly.entity_id
_entity_poly.type
_entity_poly.pdbx_seq_one_letter_code
_entity_poly.pdbx_strand_id
1 'polypeptide(L)' 'SLISQLTDREATILKLRYGLEDEEPMTLKDIGAKIGITRERVRQIEAEALKKLHKTLAAEQV' A
#
# COMPACT_ATOMS: atom_id res chain seq x y z
N SER A 1 3.19 15.44 -0.77
CA SER A 1 3.86 14.29 -0.19
C SER A 1 3.72 13.08 -1.10
N LEU A 2 4.55 12.08 -0.90
CA LEU A 2 4.52 10.86 -1.70
C LEU A 2 3.18 10.13 -1.55
N ILE A 3 2.64 10.14 -0.34
CA ILE A 3 1.38 9.44 -0.07
C ILE A 3 0.21 10.09 -0.80
N SER A 4 0.28 11.39 -1.09
CA SER A 4 -0.80 12.07 -1.80
C SER A 4 -0.98 11.58 -3.24
N GLN A 5 -0.01 10.83 -3.78
CA GLN A 5 -0.11 10.23 -5.11
C GLN A 5 -0.94 8.95 -5.12
N LEU A 6 -1.29 8.44 -3.95
CA LEU A 6 -2.00 7.17 -3.81
C LEU A 6 -3.49 7.39 -3.60
N THR A 7 -4.29 6.41 -4.05
CA THR A 7 -5.69 6.39 -3.69
C THR A 7 -5.82 6.05 -2.21
N ASP A 8 -7.00 6.31 -1.61
CA ASP A 8 -7.23 5.98 -0.21
C ASP A 8 -7.02 4.48 0.05
N ARG A 9 -7.46 3.63 -0.87
CA ARG A 9 -7.29 2.19 -0.72
C ARG A 9 -5.83 1.77 -0.76
N GLU A 10 -5.07 2.35 -1.69
CA GLU A 10 -3.64 2.07 -1.80
C GLU A 10 -2.91 2.48 -0.52
N ALA A 11 -3.20 3.68 -0.04
CA ALA A 11 -2.57 4.18 1.19
C ALA A 11 -2.92 3.30 2.39
N THR A 12 -4.19 2.89 2.51
CA THR A 12 -4.64 2.02 3.59
C THR A 12 -3.90 0.69 3.57
N ILE A 13 -3.79 0.08 2.39
CA ILE A 13 -3.11 -1.21 2.27
C ILE A 13 -1.64 -1.11 2.66
N LEU A 14 -0.94 -0.06 2.22
CA LEU A 14 0.45 0.10 2.59
C LEU A 14 0.62 0.35 4.09
N LYS A 15 -0.25 1.13 4.71
CA LYS A 15 -0.21 1.36 6.15
C LYS A 15 -0.37 0.06 6.93
N LEU A 16 -1.32 -0.77 6.53
CA LEU A 16 -1.57 -2.04 7.20
C LEU A 16 -0.44 -3.05 6.94
N ARG A 17 0.06 -3.09 5.72
CA ARG A 17 1.10 -4.05 5.33
C ARG A 17 2.42 -3.80 6.04
N TYR A 18 2.80 -2.55 6.20
CA TYR A 18 4.10 -2.18 6.78
C TYR A 18 4.02 -1.67 8.21
N GLY A 19 2.84 -1.71 8.80
CA GLY A 19 2.68 -1.33 10.20
C GLY A 19 2.90 0.14 10.49
N LEU A 20 2.51 1.01 9.58
CA LEU A 20 2.65 2.46 9.79
C LEU A 20 1.59 2.94 10.79
N GLU A 21 1.84 4.09 11.40
CA GLU A 21 0.92 4.70 12.37
C GLU A 21 0.69 3.83 13.60
N ASP A 22 1.77 3.21 14.10
CA ASP A 22 1.77 2.40 15.32
C ASP A 22 0.94 1.12 15.23
N GLU A 23 0.60 0.67 14.03
CA GLU A 23 -0.05 -0.61 13.86
C GLU A 23 0.97 -1.69 13.58
N GLU A 24 0.64 -2.95 13.93
CA GLU A 24 1.51 -4.07 13.61
C GLU A 24 1.37 -4.44 12.13
N PRO A 25 2.48 -4.81 11.48
CA PRO A 25 2.42 -5.27 10.09
C PRO A 25 1.46 -6.44 9.93
N MET A 26 0.68 -6.43 8.85
CA MET A 26 -0.28 -7.49 8.55
C MET A 26 0.11 -8.24 7.30
N THR A 27 -0.30 -9.50 7.23
CA THR A 27 -0.12 -10.29 6.01
C THR A 27 -1.14 -9.85 4.96
N LEU A 28 -0.89 -10.21 3.69
CA LEU A 28 -1.84 -9.90 2.62
C LEU A 28 -3.20 -10.54 2.89
N LYS A 29 -3.21 -11.76 3.44
CA LYS A 29 -4.44 -12.46 3.78
C LYS A 29 -5.23 -11.70 4.84
N ASP A 30 -4.54 -11.23 5.88
CA ASP A 30 -5.19 -10.50 6.96
C ASP A 30 -5.76 -9.17 6.47
N ILE A 31 -5.03 -8.48 5.63
CA ILE A 31 -5.50 -7.22 5.05
C ILE A 31 -6.74 -7.46 4.21
N GLY A 32 -6.73 -8.50 3.37
CA GLY A 32 -7.88 -8.85 2.55
C GLY A 32 -9.13 -9.12 3.39
N ALA A 33 -8.95 -9.86 4.49
CA ALA A 33 -10.07 -10.15 5.39
C ALA A 33 -10.58 -8.87 6.05
N LYS A 34 -9.69 -7.96 6.42
CA LYS A 34 -10.07 -6.73 7.10
C LYS A 34 -10.86 -5.79 6.19
N ILE A 35 -10.46 -5.65 4.94
CA ILE A 35 -11.10 -4.70 4.03
C ILE A 35 -12.06 -5.35 3.04
N GLY A 36 -12.23 -6.68 3.12
CA GLY A 36 -13.25 -7.38 2.36
C GLY A 36 -12.90 -7.70 0.91
N ILE A 37 -11.63 -7.95 0.63
CA ILE A 37 -11.19 -8.37 -0.71
C ILE A 37 -10.27 -9.57 -0.61
N THR A 38 -9.94 -10.18 -1.74
CA THR A 38 -9.07 -11.36 -1.75
C THR A 38 -7.62 -10.99 -1.51
N ARG A 39 -6.83 -11.97 -1.05
CA ARG A 39 -5.40 -11.79 -0.88
C ARG A 39 -4.72 -11.37 -2.19
N GLU A 40 -5.12 -11.99 -3.30
CA GLU A 40 -4.54 -11.66 -4.60
C GLU A 40 -4.84 -10.22 -5.00
N ARG A 41 -6.05 -9.73 -4.70
CA ARG A 41 -6.39 -8.35 -5.00
C ARG A 41 -5.54 -7.39 -4.16
N VAL A 42 -5.32 -7.72 -2.89
CA VAL A 42 -4.45 -6.93 -2.02
C VAL A 42 -3.05 -6.85 -2.61
N ARG A 43 -2.53 -8.00 -3.07
CA ARG A 43 -1.19 -8.04 -3.68
C ARG A 43 -1.11 -7.14 -4.92
N GLN A 44 -2.13 -7.18 -5.76
CA GLN A 44 -2.16 -6.34 -6.96
C GLN A 44 -2.16 -4.86 -6.61
N ILE A 45 -2.97 -4.47 -5.64
CA ILE A 45 -3.07 -3.07 -5.23
C ILE A 45 -1.76 -2.62 -4.58
N GLU A 46 -1.16 -3.46 -3.75
CA GLU A 46 0.14 -3.15 -3.14
C GLU A 46 1.20 -2.94 -4.22
N ALA A 47 1.24 -3.83 -5.21
CA ALA A 47 2.23 -3.72 -6.29
C ALA A 47 2.08 -2.41 -7.06
N GLU A 48 0.84 -2.02 -7.35
CA GLU A 48 0.59 -0.76 -8.05
C GLU A 48 0.95 0.45 -7.20
N ALA A 49 0.65 0.38 -5.89
CA ALA A 49 1.00 1.47 -4.97
C ALA A 49 2.51 1.66 -4.89
N LEU A 50 3.25 0.55 -4.75
CA LEU A 50 4.71 0.62 -4.70
C LEU A 50 5.30 1.13 -6.01
N LYS A 51 4.70 0.75 -7.13
CA LYS A 51 5.14 1.23 -8.44
C LYS A 51 4.99 2.74 -8.55
N LYS A 52 3.86 3.28 -8.06
CA LYS A 52 3.64 4.73 -8.05
C LYS A 52 4.67 5.45 -7.18
N LEU A 53 4.92 4.93 -5.98
CA LEU A 53 5.90 5.52 -5.08
C LEU A 53 7.31 5.48 -5.68
N HIS A 54 7.67 4.36 -6.27
CA HIS A 54 8.98 4.21 -6.90
C HIS A 54 9.18 5.21 -8.03
N LYS A 55 8.16 5.39 -8.85
CA LYS A 55 8.21 6.33 -9.96
C LYS A 55 8.36 7.76 -9.46
N THR A 56 7.63 8.11 -8.40
CA THR A 56 7.70 9.44 -7.82
C THR A 56 9.08 9.71 -7.22
N LEU A 57 9.64 8.73 -6.49
CA LEU A 57 10.97 8.86 -5.92
C LEU A 57 12.03 9.02 -7.00
N ALA A 58 11.94 8.25 -8.08
CA ALA A 58 12.86 8.36 -9.19
C ALA A 58 12.81 9.75 -9.81
N ALA A 59 11.61 10.32 -9.96
CA ALA A 59 11.45 11.66 -10.50
C ALA A 59 12.05 12.71 -9.59
N GLU A 60 11.94 12.53 -8.28
CA GLU A 60 12.48 13.49 -7.31
C GLU A 60 13.99 13.44 -7.20
N GLN A 61 14.63 12.37 -7.63
CA GLN A 61 16.07 12.21 -7.56
C GLN A 61 16.80 12.82 -8.75
N VAL A 62 16.08 13.32 -9.72
CA VAL A 62 16.68 13.94 -10.93
C VAL A 62 16.94 15.46 -10.76
#